data_f589b30fb4622f15d76a933aac6636c3
#
_entry.id   f589b30fb4622f15d76a933aac6636c3
#
_cell.length_a   1.000
_cell.length_b   1.000
_cell.length_c   1.000
_cell.angle_alpha   90.00
_cell.angle_beta   90.00
_cell.angle_gamma   90.00
#
_symmetry.space_group_name_H-M   'P 1'
#
loop_
_entity.id
_entity.type
_entity.pdbx_description
1 polymer ?
#
loop_
_entity_poly.entity_id
_entity_poly.type
_entity_poly.pdbx_seq_one_letter_code
_entity_poly.pdbx_strand_id
1 'polypeptide(L)'
;MTTALALGRARSDIDVVSRAGLPLHHFMDEVTEAVQRAVPFDAGCLSTLDPATALVSSSRKVGALTGSNDGDITWAKIEYGSEDPTTFTRILLAGKVAIGVHNTLDGDLDQSVRMAEFMVPFFDFLDEARAVFADKAGAWGAISLFRGADDAPFSQTELDFLTEIAPAVTRGIRAGLLAHVSRVQPADDPGPAVMIVDASDRLVQTSPGATTQLARMADVPNTGDPLTIVQALVTGARRFARGEIDRMPRIRVRTSDGVWLVLHASPLGGSGDRAGDVVVTIEEARPQEVIGLVADAFGLTGRERDVVGMVLRGSDTKEIAAAMHVSPYTVQDHLKSVFDKAGVSSRRELVSRVYFDQYVPRWGGDVGANGWYAAT
;
A
#
# COMPACT_ATOMS: atom_id res chain seq x y z
N MET A 1 -11.83 -2.74 29.01
CA MET A 1 -13.16 -3.12 28.48
C MET A 1 -13.59 -2.12 27.42
N THR A 2 -13.88 -2.62 26.25
CA THR A 2 -14.42 -1.84 25.12
C THR A 2 -15.81 -1.32 25.46
N THR A 3 -16.05 -0.01 25.37
CA THR A 3 -17.35 0.61 25.67
C THR A 3 -17.93 1.27 24.41
N ALA A 4 -19.26 1.31 24.28
CA ALA A 4 -19.93 1.96 23.16
C ALA A 4 -19.51 3.45 23.03
N LEU A 5 -19.23 4.13 24.15
CA LEU A 5 -18.75 5.52 24.15
C LEU A 5 -17.33 5.63 23.57
N ALA A 6 -16.41 4.71 23.93
CA ALA A 6 -15.05 4.69 23.39
C ALA A 6 -15.05 4.42 21.87
N LEU A 7 -15.84 3.44 21.41
CA LEU A 7 -16.02 3.13 19.98
C LEU A 7 -16.58 4.35 19.22
N GLY A 8 -17.61 5.00 19.78
CA GLY A 8 -18.22 6.19 19.15
C GLY A 8 -17.25 7.37 19.02
N ARG A 9 -16.43 7.63 20.06
CA ARG A 9 -15.39 8.67 20.03
C ARG A 9 -14.32 8.35 19.00
N ALA A 10 -13.76 7.14 19.02
CA ALA A 10 -12.72 6.72 18.08
C ALA A 10 -13.21 6.82 16.63
N ARG A 11 -14.46 6.43 16.35
CA ARG A 11 -15.07 6.57 15.02
C ARG A 11 -15.10 8.03 14.58
N SER A 12 -15.54 8.94 15.46
CA SER A 12 -15.57 10.38 15.17
C SER A 12 -14.18 10.95 14.93
N ASP A 13 -13.20 10.59 15.77
CA ASP A 13 -11.82 11.03 15.64
C ASP A 13 -11.24 10.57 14.27
N ILE A 14 -11.42 9.29 13.91
CA ILE A 14 -10.95 8.74 12.65
C ILE A 14 -11.63 9.42 11.45
N ASP A 15 -12.93 9.73 11.51
CA ASP A 15 -13.61 10.44 10.43
C ASP A 15 -13.02 11.85 10.25
N VAL A 16 -12.75 12.56 11.33
CA VAL A 16 -12.13 13.91 11.31
C VAL A 16 -10.73 13.84 10.71
N VAL A 17 -9.84 13.00 11.23
CA VAL A 17 -8.45 12.93 10.75
C VAL A 17 -8.35 12.43 9.31
N SER A 18 -9.30 11.59 8.86
CA SER A 18 -9.36 11.12 7.47
C SER A 18 -9.64 12.23 6.44
N ARG A 19 -10.13 13.38 6.88
CA ARG A 19 -10.42 14.58 6.07
C ARG A 19 -9.38 15.68 6.24
N ALA A 20 -8.47 15.55 7.19
CA ALA A 20 -7.52 16.59 7.56
C ALA A 20 -6.35 16.75 6.56
N GLY A 21 -6.21 15.87 5.57
CA GLY A 21 -5.12 15.91 4.58
C GLY A 21 -3.73 15.67 5.17
N LEU A 22 -3.65 14.91 6.25
CA LEU A 22 -2.40 14.60 6.93
C LEU A 22 -1.44 13.82 6.01
N PRO A 23 -0.11 13.98 6.16
CA PRO A 23 0.86 13.05 5.61
C PRO A 23 0.56 11.62 6.07
N LEU A 24 0.82 10.64 5.21
CA LEU A 24 0.39 9.26 5.41
C LEU A 24 0.78 8.69 6.77
N HIS A 25 2.04 8.86 7.19
CA HIS A 25 2.53 8.32 8.47
C HIS A 25 1.83 8.95 9.69
N HIS A 26 1.58 10.26 9.66
CA HIS A 26 0.81 10.93 10.73
C HIS A 26 -0.64 10.45 10.76
N PHE A 27 -1.27 10.28 9.58
CA PHE A 27 -2.60 9.70 9.52
C PHE A 27 -2.66 8.29 10.12
N MET A 28 -1.68 7.44 9.79
CA MET A 28 -1.61 6.08 10.34
C MET A 28 -1.41 6.06 11.85
N ASP A 29 -0.60 6.97 12.40
CA ASP A 29 -0.41 7.12 13.84
C ASP A 29 -1.72 7.53 14.53
N GLU A 30 -2.40 8.55 14.05
CA GLU A 30 -3.69 9.00 14.60
C GLU A 30 -4.76 7.90 14.57
N VAL A 31 -4.84 7.14 13.48
CA VAL A 31 -5.77 6.00 13.37
C VAL A 31 -5.43 4.91 14.39
N THR A 32 -4.17 4.50 14.48
CA THR A 32 -3.77 3.43 15.40
C THR A 32 -3.99 3.82 16.86
N GLU A 33 -3.70 5.08 17.22
CA GLU A 33 -3.99 5.61 18.57
C GLU A 33 -5.50 5.65 18.85
N ALA A 34 -6.32 6.09 17.90
CA ALA A 34 -7.77 6.11 18.07
C ALA A 34 -8.34 4.69 18.21
N VAL A 35 -7.86 3.74 17.42
CA VAL A 35 -8.24 2.32 17.52
C VAL A 35 -7.82 1.75 18.86
N GLN A 36 -6.60 1.99 19.34
CA GLN A 36 -6.11 1.46 20.61
C GLN A 36 -6.92 1.95 21.82
N ARG A 37 -7.40 3.19 21.80
CA ARG A 37 -8.29 3.72 22.86
C ARG A 37 -9.65 3.01 22.89
N ALA A 38 -10.10 2.45 21.79
CA ALA A 38 -11.42 1.83 21.64
C ALA A 38 -11.38 0.31 21.71
N VAL A 39 -10.38 -0.28 21.09
CA VAL A 39 -10.14 -1.73 20.98
C VAL A 39 -8.74 -1.99 21.55
N PRO A 40 -8.60 -2.42 22.82
CA PRO A 40 -7.31 -2.71 23.41
C PRO A 40 -6.59 -3.85 22.66
N PHE A 41 -5.29 -3.69 22.46
CA PHE A 41 -4.41 -4.70 21.85
C PHE A 41 -2.96 -4.51 22.36
N ASP A 42 -2.16 -5.57 22.33
CA ASP A 42 -0.76 -5.57 22.77
C ASP A 42 0.17 -5.06 21.68
N ALA A 43 -0.16 -5.39 20.44
CA ALA A 43 0.61 -5.02 19.26
C ALA A 43 -0.31 -4.80 18.07
N GLY A 44 0.16 -4.03 17.10
CA GLY A 44 -0.59 -3.81 15.87
C GLY A 44 0.30 -3.37 14.71
N CYS A 45 -0.23 -3.54 13.52
CA CYS A 45 0.38 -3.11 12.28
C CYS A 45 -0.69 -2.54 11.35
N LEU A 46 -0.62 -1.24 11.05
CA LEU A 46 -1.42 -0.64 9.98
C LEU A 46 -0.55 -0.53 8.73
N SER A 47 -0.99 -1.14 7.64
CA SER A 47 -0.26 -1.22 6.38
C SER A 47 -1.00 -0.51 5.26
N THR A 48 -0.25 0.06 4.31
CA THR A 48 -0.79 0.43 3.00
C THR A 48 -0.60 -0.71 2.01
N LEU A 49 -1.52 -0.80 1.08
CA LEU A 49 -1.49 -1.80 0.01
C LEU A 49 -1.49 -1.10 -1.35
N ASP A 50 -0.84 -1.69 -2.35
CA ASP A 50 -1.05 -1.29 -3.74
C ASP A 50 -2.43 -1.82 -4.18
N PRO A 51 -3.39 -0.96 -4.54
CA PRO A 51 -4.75 -1.40 -4.82
C PRO A 51 -4.86 -2.34 -6.04
N ALA A 52 -3.87 -2.34 -6.93
CA ALA A 52 -3.86 -3.22 -8.09
C ALA A 52 -3.41 -4.65 -7.79
N THR A 53 -2.66 -4.86 -6.71
CA THR A 53 -2.03 -6.15 -6.39
C THR A 53 -2.34 -6.66 -4.99
N ALA A 54 -2.86 -5.81 -4.10
CA ALA A 54 -3.05 -6.04 -2.66
C ALA A 54 -1.74 -6.40 -1.91
N LEU A 55 -0.57 -6.11 -2.50
CA LEU A 55 0.71 -6.27 -1.82
C LEU A 55 0.97 -5.10 -0.86
N VAL A 56 1.56 -5.37 0.29
CA VAL A 56 1.96 -4.34 1.28
C VAL A 56 3.01 -3.42 0.67
N SER A 57 2.73 -2.12 0.68
CA SER A 57 3.62 -1.07 0.15
C SER A 57 4.31 -0.25 1.24
N SER A 58 3.75 -0.20 2.44
CA SER A 58 4.41 0.26 3.67
C SER A 58 3.65 -0.25 4.88
N SER A 59 4.27 -0.20 6.05
CA SER A 59 3.66 -0.64 7.31
C SER A 59 4.03 0.30 8.45
N ARG A 60 3.11 0.47 9.39
CA ARG A 60 3.31 1.22 10.64
C ARG A 60 3.05 0.29 11.82
N LYS A 61 4.06 0.05 12.64
CA LYS A 61 4.02 -0.88 13.77
C LYS A 61 3.83 -0.14 15.08
N VAL A 62 3.02 -0.69 15.96
CA VAL A 62 2.70 -0.12 17.27
C VAL A 62 2.69 -1.19 18.36
N GLY A 63 2.77 -0.76 19.62
CA GLY A 63 2.81 -1.67 20.76
C GLY A 63 4.08 -2.53 20.77
N ALA A 64 3.97 -3.81 21.09
CA ALA A 64 5.10 -4.75 21.19
C ALA A 64 5.86 -4.98 19.88
N LEU A 65 5.28 -4.62 18.73
CA LEU A 65 5.98 -4.70 17.43
C LEU A 65 6.79 -3.45 17.08
N THR A 66 6.76 -2.39 17.89
CA THR A 66 7.50 -1.14 17.63
C THR A 66 9.00 -1.42 17.55
N GLY A 67 9.60 -1.05 16.42
CA GLY A 67 11.03 -1.23 16.17
C GLY A 67 11.48 -2.68 15.89
N SER A 68 10.56 -3.65 15.88
CA SER A 68 10.85 -5.05 15.56
C SER A 68 10.55 -5.36 14.09
N ASN A 69 11.59 -5.78 13.35
CA ASN A 69 11.48 -6.17 11.94
C ASN A 69 11.95 -7.62 11.69
N ASP A 70 12.38 -8.34 12.73
CA ASP A 70 12.99 -9.66 12.61
C ASP A 70 12.08 -10.73 11.98
N GLY A 71 10.77 -10.53 12.08
CA GLY A 71 9.78 -11.46 11.51
C GLY A 71 9.20 -11.07 10.15
N ASP A 72 9.52 -9.90 9.62
CA ASP A 72 8.82 -9.30 8.48
C ASP A 72 8.90 -10.15 7.20
N ILE A 73 10.08 -10.67 6.91
CA ILE A 73 10.31 -11.54 5.74
C ILE A 73 9.51 -12.85 5.88
N THR A 74 9.53 -13.46 7.07
CA THR A 74 8.76 -14.69 7.36
C THR A 74 7.26 -14.43 7.21
N TRP A 75 6.78 -13.33 7.78
CA TRP A 75 5.40 -12.91 7.61
C TRP A 75 5.01 -12.79 6.13
N ALA A 76 5.82 -12.12 5.30
CA ALA A 76 5.52 -11.95 3.89
C ALA A 76 5.49 -13.29 3.12
N LYS A 77 6.38 -14.23 3.45
CA LYS A 77 6.37 -15.58 2.87
C LYS A 77 5.05 -16.29 3.14
N ILE A 78 4.57 -16.23 4.38
CA ILE A 78 3.34 -16.89 4.78
C ILE A 78 2.13 -16.15 4.20
N GLU A 79 2.05 -14.83 4.34
CA GLU A 79 0.92 -14.02 3.87
C GLU A 79 0.66 -14.16 2.38
N TYR A 80 1.72 -14.21 1.57
CA TYR A 80 1.59 -14.25 0.11
C TYR A 80 1.86 -15.62 -0.53
N GLY A 81 2.41 -16.57 0.22
CA GLY A 81 2.84 -17.87 -0.30
C GLY A 81 2.08 -19.06 0.24
N SER A 82 1.31 -18.91 1.32
CA SER A 82 0.54 -20.00 1.90
C SER A 82 -0.94 -19.96 1.52
N GLU A 83 -1.63 -21.07 1.73
CA GLU A 83 -3.10 -21.20 1.61
C GLU A 83 -3.81 -20.88 2.94
N ASP A 84 -3.18 -20.10 3.81
CA ASP A 84 -3.75 -19.69 5.11
C ASP A 84 -5.11 -18.99 4.91
N PRO A 85 -6.17 -19.44 5.56
CA PRO A 85 -7.54 -18.94 5.36
C PRO A 85 -7.73 -17.50 5.85
N THR A 86 -6.78 -16.98 6.66
CA THR A 86 -6.88 -15.68 7.32
C THR A 86 -6.04 -14.59 6.65
N THR A 87 -5.43 -14.85 5.47
CA THR A 87 -4.68 -13.83 4.72
C THR A 87 -5.57 -12.67 4.29
N PHE A 88 -5.01 -11.47 4.12
CA PHE A 88 -5.75 -10.31 3.62
C PHE A 88 -6.41 -10.57 2.28
N THR A 89 -5.73 -11.30 1.39
CA THR A 89 -6.30 -11.70 0.10
C THR A 89 -7.55 -12.58 0.27
N ARG A 90 -7.53 -13.54 1.21
CA ARG A 90 -8.69 -14.40 1.48
C ARG A 90 -9.85 -13.61 2.09
N ILE A 91 -9.57 -12.68 3.01
CA ILE A 91 -10.58 -11.77 3.59
C ILE A 91 -11.26 -10.96 2.46
N LEU A 92 -10.46 -10.38 1.56
CA LEU A 92 -10.94 -9.58 0.44
C LEU A 92 -11.80 -10.41 -0.53
N LEU A 93 -11.32 -11.61 -0.91
CA LEU A 93 -12.06 -12.52 -1.81
C LEU A 93 -13.37 -13.03 -1.20
N ALA A 94 -13.42 -13.19 0.12
CA ALA A 94 -14.64 -13.55 0.84
C ALA A 94 -15.65 -12.39 0.97
N GLY A 95 -15.29 -11.19 0.47
CA GLY A 95 -16.13 -9.99 0.61
C GLY A 95 -16.30 -9.51 2.05
N LYS A 96 -15.41 -9.95 2.97
CA LYS A 96 -15.38 -9.50 4.36
C LYS A 96 -14.49 -8.26 4.49
N VAL A 97 -14.79 -7.44 5.49
CA VAL A 97 -13.94 -6.27 5.84
C VAL A 97 -13.04 -6.62 7.02
N ALA A 98 -13.59 -7.20 8.07
CA ALA A 98 -12.86 -7.58 9.27
C ALA A 98 -13.16 -9.03 9.71
N ILE A 99 -12.18 -9.68 10.29
CA ILE A 99 -12.29 -10.99 10.94
C ILE A 99 -11.49 -11.01 12.25
N GLY A 100 -11.95 -11.83 13.22
CA GLY A 100 -11.12 -12.31 14.31
C GLY A 100 -10.59 -13.71 13.96
N VAL A 101 -9.30 -13.91 14.09
CA VAL A 101 -8.68 -15.18 13.67
C VAL A 101 -9.18 -16.32 14.56
N HIS A 102 -9.17 -16.14 15.88
CA HIS A 102 -9.74 -17.12 16.81
C HIS A 102 -11.19 -17.49 16.46
N ASN A 103 -12.04 -16.50 16.20
CA ASN A 103 -13.44 -16.73 15.85
C ASN A 103 -13.61 -17.40 14.47
N THR A 104 -12.73 -17.09 13.50
CA THR A 104 -12.79 -17.65 12.14
C THR A 104 -12.37 -19.13 12.12
N LEU A 105 -11.51 -19.52 13.05
CA LEU A 105 -10.94 -20.87 13.16
C LEU A 105 -11.58 -21.69 14.29
N ASP A 106 -12.68 -21.22 14.90
CA ASP A 106 -13.35 -21.87 16.03
C ASP A 106 -12.39 -22.19 17.18
N GLY A 107 -11.36 -21.35 17.40
CA GLY A 107 -10.33 -21.49 18.40
C GLY A 107 -9.18 -22.45 18.05
N ASP A 108 -9.24 -23.12 16.91
CA ASP A 108 -8.18 -24.03 16.44
C ASP A 108 -7.15 -23.26 15.58
N LEU A 109 -6.15 -22.67 16.26
CA LEU A 109 -5.12 -21.86 15.62
C LEU A 109 -4.18 -22.65 14.68
N ASP A 110 -4.15 -24.00 14.82
CA ASP A 110 -3.33 -24.85 13.94
C ASP A 110 -3.84 -24.87 12.48
N GLN A 111 -5.07 -24.43 12.25
CA GLN A 111 -5.59 -24.22 10.90
C GLN A 111 -4.97 -23.02 10.16
N SER A 112 -4.27 -22.13 10.87
CA SER A 112 -3.54 -21.01 10.30
C SER A 112 -2.04 -21.25 10.40
N VAL A 113 -1.38 -21.45 9.24
CA VAL A 113 0.09 -21.55 9.17
C VAL A 113 0.76 -20.35 9.83
N ARG A 114 0.19 -19.16 9.66
CA ARG A 114 0.71 -17.93 10.23
C ARG A 114 0.62 -17.92 11.76
N MET A 115 -0.48 -18.39 12.33
CA MET A 115 -0.61 -18.47 13.79
C MET A 115 0.27 -19.60 14.34
N ALA A 116 0.14 -20.80 13.80
CA ALA A 116 0.82 -22.00 14.32
C ALA A 116 2.35 -21.95 14.20
N GLU A 117 2.86 -21.48 13.07
CA GLU A 117 4.30 -21.53 12.80
C GLU A 117 5.03 -20.22 13.08
N PHE A 118 4.30 -19.09 13.25
CA PHE A 118 4.95 -17.79 13.36
C PHE A 118 4.42 -16.94 14.53
N MET A 119 3.12 -16.56 14.56
CA MET A 119 2.65 -15.59 15.56
C MET A 119 2.71 -16.14 16.99
N VAL A 120 2.25 -17.35 17.20
CA VAL A 120 2.30 -18.00 18.52
C VAL A 120 3.74 -18.29 18.97
N PRO A 121 4.59 -18.98 18.17
CA PRO A 121 5.94 -19.34 18.61
C PRO A 121 6.88 -18.15 18.82
N PHE A 122 6.75 -17.07 18.04
CA PHE A 122 7.70 -15.95 18.09
C PHE A 122 7.25 -14.79 18.96
N PHE A 123 5.93 -14.58 19.11
CA PHE A 123 5.40 -13.38 19.75
C PHE A 123 4.42 -13.68 20.88
N ASP A 124 4.04 -14.95 21.08
CA ASP A 124 3.02 -15.39 22.05
C ASP A 124 1.65 -14.70 21.83
N PHE A 125 1.33 -14.36 20.56
CA PHE A 125 0.03 -13.81 20.21
C PHE A 125 -0.96 -14.97 19.96
N LEU A 126 -2.04 -14.99 20.72
CA LEU A 126 -3.05 -16.05 20.66
C LEU A 126 -4.33 -15.65 19.92
N ASP A 127 -4.52 -14.37 19.63
CA ASP A 127 -5.58 -13.92 18.72
C ASP A 127 -5.14 -12.72 17.91
N GLU A 128 -5.77 -12.57 16.76
CA GLU A 128 -5.56 -11.45 15.86
C GLU A 128 -6.89 -10.98 15.28
N ALA A 129 -7.13 -9.66 15.33
CA ALA A 129 -8.15 -9.02 14.51
C ALA A 129 -7.51 -8.48 13.24
N ARG A 130 -8.06 -8.85 12.08
CA ARG A 130 -7.58 -8.42 10.76
C ARG A 130 -8.68 -7.68 10.02
N ALA A 131 -8.34 -6.54 9.43
CA ALA A 131 -9.27 -5.85 8.54
C ALA A 131 -8.57 -5.34 7.27
N VAL A 132 -9.33 -5.32 6.16
CA VAL A 132 -8.88 -4.80 4.86
C VAL A 132 -9.69 -3.56 4.51
N PHE A 133 -9.00 -2.49 4.19
CA PHE A 133 -9.57 -1.20 3.82
C PHE A 133 -9.57 -1.07 2.30
N ALA A 134 -10.70 -1.35 1.69
CA ALA A 134 -10.84 -1.44 0.24
C ALA A 134 -12.01 -0.59 -0.28
N ASP A 135 -11.95 -0.23 -1.56
CA ASP A 135 -13.04 0.32 -2.33
C ASP A 135 -13.09 -0.36 -3.72
N LYS A 136 -13.87 0.19 -4.63
CA LYS A 136 -13.98 -0.36 -6.00
C LYS A 136 -12.69 -0.30 -6.84
N ALA A 137 -11.67 0.46 -6.41
CA ALA A 137 -10.37 0.50 -7.06
C ALA A 137 -9.42 -0.59 -6.56
N GLY A 138 -9.72 -1.21 -5.41
CA GLY A 138 -8.94 -2.26 -4.79
C GLY A 138 -8.70 -2.05 -3.30
N ALA A 139 -7.78 -2.80 -2.72
CA ALA A 139 -7.39 -2.70 -1.31
C ALA A 139 -6.29 -1.64 -1.13
N TRP A 140 -6.57 -0.61 -0.33
CA TRP A 140 -5.66 0.51 -0.04
C TRP A 140 -4.85 0.32 1.22
N GLY A 141 -5.34 -0.48 2.14
CA GLY A 141 -4.66 -0.77 3.39
C GLY A 141 -5.24 -1.95 4.13
N ALA A 142 -4.54 -2.35 5.18
CA ALA A 142 -4.96 -3.40 6.08
C ALA A 142 -4.44 -3.12 7.49
N ILE A 143 -5.14 -3.64 8.49
CA ILE A 143 -4.70 -3.60 9.88
C ILE A 143 -4.71 -5.00 10.47
N SER A 144 -3.68 -5.29 11.27
CA SER A 144 -3.59 -6.44 12.17
C SER A 144 -3.44 -5.92 13.60
N LEU A 145 -4.25 -6.41 14.51
CA LEU A 145 -4.19 -6.14 15.94
C LEU A 145 -4.03 -7.47 16.67
N PHE A 146 -3.13 -7.54 17.65
CA PHE A 146 -2.73 -8.78 18.30
C PHE A 146 -3.03 -8.73 19.80
N ARG A 147 -3.42 -9.88 20.35
CA ARG A 147 -3.61 -10.15 21.79
C ARG A 147 -2.87 -11.41 22.21
N GLY A 148 -2.29 -11.37 23.41
CA GLY A 148 -1.65 -12.50 24.06
C GLY A 148 -2.60 -13.34 24.92
N ALA A 149 -2.00 -14.19 25.78
CA ALA A 149 -2.73 -15.16 26.57
C ALA A 149 -3.61 -14.55 27.68
N ASP A 150 -3.28 -13.35 28.14
CA ASP A 150 -4.00 -12.69 29.23
C ASP A 150 -5.28 -11.97 28.78
N ASP A 151 -5.48 -11.85 27.48
CA ASP A 151 -6.62 -11.15 26.88
C ASP A 151 -7.68 -12.11 26.34
N ALA A 152 -8.95 -11.68 26.42
CA ALA A 152 -10.01 -12.38 25.72
C ALA A 152 -9.87 -12.17 24.19
N PRO A 153 -10.27 -13.15 23.37
CA PRO A 153 -10.33 -12.99 21.92
C PRO A 153 -11.13 -11.75 21.49
N PHE A 154 -10.81 -11.22 20.31
CA PHE A 154 -11.54 -10.07 19.76
C PHE A 154 -13.02 -10.38 19.58
N SER A 155 -13.84 -9.57 20.22
CA SER A 155 -15.30 -9.70 20.19
C SER A 155 -15.89 -9.25 18.86
N GLN A 156 -17.11 -9.73 18.52
CA GLN A 156 -17.83 -9.28 17.35
C GLN A 156 -18.05 -7.76 17.32
N THR A 157 -18.31 -7.14 18.47
CA THR A 157 -18.46 -5.68 18.59
C THR A 157 -17.20 -4.93 18.17
N GLU A 158 -16.01 -5.45 18.46
CA GLU A 158 -14.73 -4.86 18.06
C GLU A 158 -14.47 -5.07 16.56
N LEU A 159 -14.85 -6.23 16.01
CA LEU A 159 -14.77 -6.49 14.57
C LEU A 159 -15.76 -5.64 13.77
N ASP A 160 -16.97 -5.43 14.29
CA ASP A 160 -17.96 -4.53 13.69
C ASP A 160 -17.44 -3.10 13.67
N PHE A 161 -16.79 -2.64 14.75
CA PHE A 161 -16.15 -1.32 14.78
C PHE A 161 -15.07 -1.18 13.70
N LEU A 162 -14.17 -2.18 13.51
CA LEU A 162 -13.17 -2.15 12.44
C LEU A 162 -13.83 -2.06 11.05
N THR A 163 -14.95 -2.73 10.88
CA THR A 163 -15.76 -2.68 9.65
C THR A 163 -16.36 -1.28 9.43
N GLU A 164 -16.89 -0.67 10.48
CA GLU A 164 -17.52 0.66 10.41
C GLU A 164 -16.55 1.79 10.11
N ILE A 165 -15.29 1.70 10.60
CA ILE A 165 -14.27 2.73 10.31
C ILE A 165 -13.62 2.55 8.94
N ALA A 166 -13.77 1.41 8.26
CA ALA A 166 -13.06 1.10 7.03
C ALA A 166 -13.21 2.16 5.92
N PRO A 167 -14.41 2.75 5.66
CA PRO A 167 -14.53 3.81 4.66
C PRO A 167 -13.72 5.08 5.00
N ALA A 168 -13.64 5.44 6.29
CA ALA A 168 -12.87 6.61 6.73
C ALA A 168 -11.37 6.34 6.64
N VAL A 169 -10.92 5.16 7.06
CA VAL A 169 -9.50 4.77 6.96
C VAL A 169 -9.08 4.68 5.49
N THR A 170 -9.88 4.06 4.61
CA THR A 170 -9.62 4.03 3.16
C THR A 170 -9.44 5.44 2.58
N ARG A 171 -10.33 6.38 2.94
CA ARG A 171 -10.25 7.77 2.50
C ARG A 171 -8.97 8.45 2.97
N GLY A 172 -8.61 8.29 4.24
CA GLY A 172 -7.42 8.91 4.81
C GLY A 172 -6.11 8.34 4.24
N ILE A 173 -6.02 7.03 4.03
CA ILE A 173 -4.87 6.41 3.34
C ILE A 173 -4.71 7.00 1.94
N ARG A 174 -5.79 7.08 1.15
CA ARG A 174 -5.76 7.66 -0.20
C ARG A 174 -5.30 9.13 -0.17
N ALA A 175 -5.84 9.94 0.75
CA ALA A 175 -5.44 11.32 0.92
C ALA A 175 -3.96 11.45 1.34
N GLY A 176 -3.52 10.66 2.29
CA GLY A 176 -2.14 10.63 2.79
C GLY A 176 -1.12 10.19 1.72
N LEU A 177 -1.50 9.22 0.87
CA LEU A 177 -0.67 8.81 -0.28
C LEU A 177 -0.45 9.94 -1.29
N LEU A 178 -1.38 10.89 -1.39
CA LEU A 178 -1.30 12.04 -2.30
C LEU A 178 -0.86 13.33 -1.59
N ALA A 179 -0.61 13.29 -0.29
CA ALA A 179 -0.17 14.47 0.46
C ALA A 179 1.13 15.03 -0.13
N HIS A 180 1.19 16.36 -0.23
CA HIS A 180 2.39 17.03 -0.75
C HIS A 180 3.56 16.84 0.22
N VAL A 181 4.72 16.43 -0.30
CA VAL A 181 5.97 16.33 0.45
C VAL A 181 6.90 17.45 -0.01
N SER A 182 7.23 18.34 0.91
CA SER A 182 7.98 19.58 0.59
C SER A 182 9.49 19.35 0.34
N ARG A 183 10.00 18.12 0.50
CA ARG A 183 11.41 17.79 0.35
C ARG A 183 11.59 16.59 -0.55
N VAL A 184 12.00 16.84 -1.78
CA VAL A 184 12.71 15.83 -2.58
C VAL A 184 14.20 16.13 -2.40
N GLN A 185 14.91 15.24 -1.72
CA GLN A 185 16.37 15.31 -1.75
C GLN A 185 16.82 14.79 -3.11
N PRO A 186 17.66 15.55 -3.85
CA PRO A 186 18.31 15.00 -5.02
C PRO A 186 19.12 13.78 -4.55
N ALA A 187 18.78 12.60 -5.02
CA ALA A 187 19.64 11.44 -4.83
C ALA A 187 20.65 11.42 -5.97
N ASP A 188 21.94 11.24 -5.65
CA ASP A 188 22.91 10.85 -6.68
C ASP A 188 22.38 9.64 -7.42
N ASP A 189 22.55 9.59 -8.74
CA ASP A 189 22.15 8.42 -9.53
C ASP A 189 23.09 7.24 -9.21
N PRO A 190 22.68 6.30 -8.35
CA PRO A 190 23.53 5.18 -7.97
C PRO A 190 23.55 4.07 -9.04
N GLY A 191 22.98 4.35 -10.20
CA GLY A 191 22.80 3.39 -11.29
C GLY A 191 21.64 2.41 -11.08
N PRO A 192 21.55 1.37 -11.91
CA PRO A 192 20.44 0.42 -11.89
C PRO A 192 20.27 -0.26 -10.51
N ALA A 193 19.05 -0.27 -10.01
CA ALA A 193 18.70 -0.92 -8.76
C ALA A 193 18.20 -2.35 -9.04
N VAL A 194 19.08 -3.32 -8.80
CA VAL A 194 18.84 -4.75 -9.10
C VAL A 194 19.24 -5.60 -7.90
N MET A 195 18.40 -6.58 -7.58
CA MET A 195 18.65 -7.61 -6.56
C MET A 195 18.40 -8.99 -7.15
N ILE A 196 19.13 -9.99 -6.66
CA ILE A 196 18.88 -11.40 -6.97
C ILE A 196 18.63 -12.13 -5.66
N VAL A 197 17.53 -12.86 -5.63
CA VAL A 197 17.10 -13.72 -4.51
C VAL A 197 17.14 -15.17 -4.98
N ASP A 198 17.89 -16.03 -4.27
CA ASP A 198 18.05 -17.44 -4.63
C ASP A 198 16.79 -18.29 -4.30
N ALA A 199 16.81 -19.55 -4.72
CA ALA A 199 15.71 -20.49 -4.48
C ALA A 199 15.39 -20.73 -2.99
N SER A 200 16.32 -20.38 -2.09
CA SER A 200 16.16 -20.47 -0.62
C SER A 200 15.71 -19.15 0.02
N ASP A 201 15.25 -18.18 -0.78
CA ASP A 201 14.83 -16.85 -0.36
C ASP A 201 15.94 -16.00 0.26
N ARG A 202 17.20 -16.23 -0.08
CA ARG A 202 18.32 -15.43 0.37
C ARG A 202 18.65 -14.38 -0.68
N LEU A 203 18.84 -13.14 -0.24
CA LEU A 203 19.37 -12.08 -1.08
C LEU A 203 20.86 -12.36 -1.34
N VAL A 204 21.21 -12.76 -2.57
CA VAL A 204 22.55 -13.17 -2.94
C VAL A 204 23.34 -12.12 -3.69
N GLN A 205 22.66 -11.17 -4.34
CA GLN A 205 23.31 -10.05 -5.03
C GLN A 205 22.46 -8.79 -4.91
N THR A 206 23.11 -7.65 -4.68
CA THR A 206 22.47 -6.33 -4.58
C THR A 206 23.36 -5.29 -5.23
N SER A 207 22.82 -4.52 -6.15
CA SER A 207 23.53 -3.39 -6.75
C SER A 207 23.56 -2.18 -5.79
N PRO A 208 24.52 -1.24 -5.93
CA PRO A 208 24.51 0.00 -5.15
C PRO A 208 23.19 0.77 -5.27
N GLY A 209 22.59 0.82 -6.46
CA GLY A 209 21.30 1.43 -6.69
C GLY A 209 20.18 0.81 -5.85
N ALA A 210 20.14 -0.51 -5.73
CA ALA A 210 19.13 -1.18 -4.92
C ALA A 210 19.30 -0.86 -3.42
N THR A 211 20.56 -0.82 -2.92
CA THR A 211 20.83 -0.43 -1.53
C THR A 211 20.33 0.98 -1.25
N THR A 212 20.58 1.94 -2.15
CA THR A 212 20.09 3.32 -2.01
C THR A 212 18.58 3.40 -2.00
N GLN A 213 17.90 2.71 -2.91
CA GLN A 213 16.43 2.75 -2.97
C GLN A 213 15.78 2.07 -1.76
N LEU A 214 16.33 0.95 -1.27
CA LEU A 214 15.87 0.31 -0.04
C LEU A 214 16.00 1.25 1.17
N ALA A 215 17.12 1.96 1.28
CA ALA A 215 17.32 2.94 2.35
C ALA A 215 16.27 4.07 2.30
N ARG A 216 15.92 4.58 1.10
CA ARG A 216 14.85 5.58 0.93
C ARG A 216 13.47 5.05 1.34
N MET A 217 13.21 3.76 1.14
CA MET A 217 11.96 3.13 1.58
C MET A 217 11.90 2.96 3.10
N ALA A 218 13.05 2.80 3.76
CA ALA A 218 13.18 2.62 5.20
C ALA A 218 13.24 3.92 6.02
N ASP A 219 13.24 5.09 5.38
CA ASP A 219 13.53 6.40 6.00
C ASP A 219 12.40 6.97 6.89
N VAL A 220 11.48 6.12 7.36
CA VAL A 220 10.43 6.51 8.32
C VAL A 220 10.52 5.63 9.56
N PRO A 221 10.66 6.20 10.77
CA PRO A 221 10.69 5.41 12.01
C PRO A 221 9.46 4.50 12.16
N ASN A 222 9.66 3.33 12.76
CA ASN A 222 8.61 2.33 13.03
C ASN A 222 7.87 1.82 11.76
N THR A 223 8.51 1.90 10.60
CA THR A 223 8.05 1.21 9.40
C THR A 223 8.59 -0.22 9.36
N GLY A 224 7.88 -1.10 8.63
CA GLY A 224 8.36 -2.45 8.36
C GLY A 224 9.64 -2.47 7.51
N ASP A 225 10.35 -3.58 7.52
CA ASP A 225 11.52 -3.78 6.66
C ASP A 225 11.12 -3.71 5.18
N PRO A 226 11.76 -2.87 4.35
CA PRO A 226 11.53 -2.86 2.90
C PRO A 226 11.72 -4.21 2.21
N LEU A 227 12.53 -5.09 2.78
CA LEU A 227 12.70 -6.46 2.28
C LEU A 227 11.42 -7.31 2.37
N THR A 228 10.45 -6.92 3.20
CA THR A 228 9.09 -7.49 3.22
C THR A 228 8.43 -7.37 1.85
N ILE A 229 8.56 -6.20 1.22
CA ILE A 229 8.02 -5.91 -0.12
C ILE A 229 8.75 -6.76 -1.17
N VAL A 230 10.07 -6.84 -1.07
CA VAL A 230 10.90 -7.69 -1.95
C VAL A 230 10.45 -9.14 -1.83
N GLN A 231 10.28 -9.66 -0.61
CA GLN A 231 9.85 -11.03 -0.39
C GLN A 231 8.44 -11.31 -0.93
N ALA A 232 7.51 -10.40 -0.75
CA ALA A 232 6.16 -10.50 -1.32
C ALA A 232 6.21 -10.63 -2.85
N LEU A 233 7.04 -9.83 -3.51
CA LEU A 233 7.26 -9.89 -4.95
C LEU A 233 7.93 -11.19 -5.39
N VAL A 234 8.95 -11.65 -4.69
CA VAL A 234 9.64 -12.93 -4.96
C VAL A 234 8.66 -14.09 -4.87
N THR A 235 7.85 -14.13 -3.82
CA THR A 235 6.79 -15.13 -3.64
C THR A 235 5.80 -15.11 -4.81
N GLY A 236 5.36 -13.91 -5.21
CA GLY A 236 4.50 -13.74 -6.39
C GLY A 236 5.16 -14.19 -7.68
N ALA A 237 6.44 -13.89 -7.92
CA ALA A 237 7.18 -14.31 -9.12
C ALA A 237 7.28 -15.85 -9.22
N ARG A 238 7.47 -16.53 -8.09
CA ARG A 238 7.46 -17.99 -8.05
C ARG A 238 6.08 -18.58 -8.32
N ARG A 239 5.03 -17.98 -7.77
CA ARG A 239 3.65 -18.38 -8.06
C ARG A 239 3.32 -18.18 -9.55
N PHE A 240 3.79 -17.09 -10.15
CA PHE A 240 3.69 -16.88 -11.59
C PHE A 240 4.41 -17.97 -12.39
N ALA A 241 5.64 -18.33 -12.00
CA ALA A 241 6.42 -19.39 -12.66
C ALA A 241 5.73 -20.76 -12.58
N ARG A 242 4.95 -21.02 -11.52
CA ARG A 242 4.14 -22.24 -11.37
C ARG A 242 2.77 -22.17 -12.06
N GLY A 243 2.43 -21.04 -12.67
CA GLY A 243 1.12 -20.84 -13.33
C GLY A 243 -0.07 -20.64 -12.35
N GLU A 244 0.19 -20.32 -11.09
CA GLU A 244 -0.83 -20.07 -10.06
C GLU A 244 -1.44 -18.68 -10.17
N ILE A 245 -0.73 -17.75 -10.78
CA ILE A 245 -1.21 -16.40 -11.11
C ILE A 245 -0.84 -16.07 -12.56
N ASP A 246 -1.64 -15.24 -13.21
CA ASP A 246 -1.55 -14.91 -14.63
C ASP A 246 -0.77 -13.62 -14.94
N ARG A 247 -0.36 -12.90 -13.90
CA ARG A 247 0.37 -11.63 -14.03
C ARG A 247 1.66 -11.62 -13.23
N MET A 248 2.69 -11.05 -13.85
CA MET A 248 3.97 -10.82 -13.17
C MET A 248 3.76 -9.84 -11.99
N PRO A 249 4.29 -10.14 -10.80
CA PRO A 249 4.12 -9.28 -9.64
C PRO A 249 4.88 -7.97 -9.80
N ARG A 250 4.21 -6.90 -9.45
CA ARG A 250 4.78 -5.56 -9.34
C ARG A 250 4.09 -4.78 -8.23
N ILE A 251 4.74 -3.77 -7.70
CA ILE A 251 4.19 -2.90 -6.68
C ILE A 251 4.68 -1.47 -6.85
N ARG A 252 3.84 -0.51 -6.49
CA ARG A 252 4.18 0.90 -6.39
C ARG A 252 4.33 1.27 -4.93
N VAL A 253 5.45 1.89 -4.60
CA VAL A 253 5.79 2.35 -3.25
C VAL A 253 6.04 3.83 -3.31
N ARG A 254 5.53 4.59 -2.35
CA ARG A 254 5.87 5.99 -2.18
C ARG A 254 6.86 6.13 -1.04
N THR A 255 8.01 6.70 -1.32
CA THR A 255 9.04 6.99 -0.32
C THR A 255 8.65 8.18 0.57
N SER A 256 9.32 8.35 1.71
CA SER A 256 9.09 9.46 2.65
C SER A 256 9.34 10.84 2.02
N ASP A 257 10.27 10.92 1.07
CA ASP A 257 10.56 12.13 0.29
C ASP A 257 9.61 12.34 -0.90
N GLY A 258 8.55 11.52 -1.01
CA GLY A 258 7.47 11.69 -1.97
C GLY A 258 7.71 11.10 -3.35
N VAL A 259 8.84 10.43 -3.57
CA VAL A 259 9.13 9.76 -4.83
C VAL A 259 8.32 8.47 -4.97
N TRP A 260 7.79 8.23 -6.15
CA TRP A 260 7.18 6.95 -6.47
C TRP A 260 8.22 5.99 -7.05
N LEU A 261 8.32 4.83 -6.44
CA LEU A 261 9.10 3.70 -6.93
C LEU A 261 8.17 2.61 -7.45
N VAL A 262 8.62 1.91 -8.50
CA VAL A 262 8.00 0.68 -8.97
C VAL A 262 9.00 -0.45 -8.79
N LEU A 263 8.57 -1.50 -8.13
CA LEU A 263 9.34 -2.72 -7.99
C LEU A 263 8.71 -3.81 -8.85
N HIS A 264 9.55 -4.53 -9.57
CA HIS A 264 9.16 -5.68 -10.37
C HIS A 264 9.96 -6.90 -9.93
N ALA A 265 9.33 -8.07 -9.97
CA ALA A 265 10.05 -9.32 -9.78
C ALA A 265 9.80 -10.25 -10.97
N SER A 266 10.84 -10.94 -11.41
CA SER A 266 10.78 -11.91 -12.52
C SER A 266 11.60 -13.15 -12.19
N PRO A 267 11.06 -14.36 -12.43
CA PRO A 267 11.85 -15.57 -12.32
C PRO A 267 12.95 -15.56 -13.39
N LEU A 268 14.15 -15.98 -13.00
CA LEU A 268 15.27 -16.14 -13.93
C LEU A 268 15.30 -17.57 -14.49
N GLY A 269 15.48 -17.68 -15.79
CA GLY A 269 15.82 -18.94 -16.42
C GLY A 269 17.27 -19.32 -16.09
N GLY A 270 17.45 -20.36 -15.30
CA GLY A 270 18.78 -20.85 -14.90
C GLY A 270 18.82 -22.36 -14.84
N SER A 271 20.04 -22.92 -14.84
CA SER A 271 20.29 -24.33 -14.64
C SER A 271 21.31 -24.54 -13.50
N GLY A 272 21.29 -25.72 -12.86
CA GLY A 272 22.14 -26.00 -11.72
C GLY A 272 21.80 -25.17 -10.50
N ASP A 273 22.79 -24.66 -9.81
CA ASP A 273 22.66 -23.95 -8.55
C ASP A 273 21.89 -22.60 -8.64
N ARG A 274 21.62 -22.14 -9.87
CA ARG A 274 20.86 -20.90 -10.16
C ARG A 274 19.41 -21.16 -10.57
N ALA A 275 18.96 -22.39 -10.53
CA ALA A 275 17.57 -22.72 -10.81
C ALA A 275 16.66 -22.16 -9.70
N GLY A 276 15.65 -21.37 -10.08
CA GLY A 276 14.72 -20.77 -9.15
C GLY A 276 15.12 -19.39 -8.59
N ASP A 277 16.22 -18.81 -9.08
CA ASP A 277 16.57 -17.42 -8.79
C ASP A 277 15.48 -16.47 -9.31
N VAL A 278 15.25 -15.39 -8.56
CA VAL A 278 14.33 -14.31 -8.92
C VAL A 278 15.11 -13.00 -8.94
N VAL A 279 14.97 -12.23 -10.02
CA VAL A 279 15.46 -10.88 -10.08
C VAL A 279 14.38 -9.91 -9.62
N VAL A 280 14.76 -8.94 -8.79
CA VAL A 280 13.92 -7.80 -8.41
C VAL A 280 14.59 -6.52 -8.86
N THR A 281 13.84 -5.66 -9.56
CA THR A 281 14.30 -4.33 -9.98
C THR A 281 13.50 -3.25 -9.25
N ILE A 282 14.15 -2.15 -8.92
CA ILE A 282 13.53 -0.97 -8.34
C ILE A 282 13.81 0.20 -9.29
N GLU A 283 12.77 0.84 -9.77
CA GLU A 283 12.87 1.98 -10.67
C GLU A 283 12.01 3.12 -10.14
N GLU A 284 12.38 4.35 -10.46
CA GLU A 284 11.46 5.45 -10.26
C GLU A 284 10.29 5.32 -11.22
N ALA A 285 9.08 5.42 -10.68
CA ALA A 285 7.87 5.24 -11.45
C ALA A 285 7.75 6.29 -12.57
N ARG A 286 7.41 5.84 -13.77
CA ARG A 286 7.05 6.73 -14.88
C ARG A 286 5.67 7.33 -14.65
N PRO A 287 5.36 8.53 -15.21
CA PRO A 287 4.04 9.16 -15.08
C PRO A 287 2.88 8.20 -15.33
N GLN A 288 2.97 7.39 -16.36
CA GLN A 288 1.92 6.44 -16.77
C GLN A 288 1.62 5.37 -15.72
N GLU A 289 2.57 5.03 -14.86
CA GLU A 289 2.43 4.02 -13.81
C GLU A 289 1.73 4.56 -12.56
N VAL A 290 1.80 5.87 -12.35
CA VAL A 290 1.25 6.56 -11.18
C VAL A 290 -0.07 7.26 -11.46
N ILE A 291 -0.28 7.79 -12.68
CA ILE A 291 -1.51 8.52 -13.05
C ILE A 291 -2.78 7.69 -12.73
N GLY A 292 -2.76 6.39 -13.03
CA GLY A 292 -3.88 5.50 -12.71
C GLY A 292 -4.16 5.44 -11.21
N LEU A 293 -3.11 5.26 -10.40
CA LEU A 293 -3.20 5.22 -8.94
C LEU A 293 -3.70 6.55 -8.37
N VAL A 294 -3.19 7.67 -8.87
CA VAL A 294 -3.61 9.02 -8.46
C VAL A 294 -5.10 9.24 -8.79
N ALA A 295 -5.53 8.84 -9.99
CA ALA A 295 -6.93 8.92 -10.39
C ALA A 295 -7.84 8.05 -9.50
N ASP A 296 -7.39 6.85 -9.14
CA ASP A 296 -8.08 5.98 -8.19
C ASP A 296 -8.11 6.58 -6.79
N ALA A 297 -7.01 7.19 -6.34
CA ALA A 297 -6.94 7.85 -5.05
C ALA A 297 -7.86 9.08 -4.97
N PHE A 298 -8.11 9.80 -6.05
CA PHE A 298 -9.16 10.82 -6.10
C PHE A 298 -10.59 10.24 -6.19
N GLY A 299 -10.74 8.94 -6.34
CA GLY A 299 -12.05 8.28 -6.49
C GLY A 299 -12.74 8.60 -7.81
N LEU A 300 -11.99 8.77 -8.88
CA LEU A 300 -12.54 9.07 -10.19
C LEU A 300 -13.24 7.84 -10.77
N THR A 301 -14.39 8.08 -11.40
CA THR A 301 -15.07 7.06 -12.20
C THR A 301 -14.31 6.79 -13.51
N GLY A 302 -14.63 5.71 -14.22
CA GLY A 302 -14.03 5.40 -15.52
C GLY A 302 -14.13 6.57 -16.51
N ARG A 303 -15.31 7.19 -16.63
CA ARG A 303 -15.54 8.34 -17.51
C ARG A 303 -14.77 9.59 -17.09
N GLU A 304 -14.65 9.83 -15.80
CA GLU A 304 -13.83 10.93 -15.28
C GLU A 304 -12.33 10.69 -15.52
N ARG A 305 -11.87 9.45 -15.42
CA ARG A 305 -10.48 9.06 -15.80
C ARG A 305 -10.21 9.29 -17.28
N ASP A 306 -11.16 8.93 -18.16
CA ASP A 306 -11.05 9.21 -19.59
C ASP A 306 -10.89 10.71 -19.84
N VAL A 307 -11.72 11.55 -19.19
CA VAL A 307 -11.63 13.01 -19.29
C VAL A 307 -10.28 13.51 -18.80
N VAL A 308 -9.81 13.09 -17.62
CA VAL A 308 -8.50 13.49 -17.07
C VAL A 308 -7.37 13.07 -18.01
N GLY A 309 -7.39 11.86 -18.55
CA GLY A 309 -6.40 11.39 -19.52
C GLY A 309 -6.31 12.26 -20.76
N MET A 310 -7.45 12.76 -21.28
CA MET A 310 -7.47 13.68 -22.43
C MET A 310 -7.01 15.09 -22.03
N VAL A 311 -7.38 15.57 -20.83
CA VAL A 311 -6.89 16.84 -20.28
C VAL A 311 -5.36 16.85 -20.18
N LEU A 312 -4.76 15.76 -19.68
CA LEU A 312 -3.31 15.65 -19.53
C LEU A 312 -2.57 15.61 -20.88
N ARG A 313 -3.25 15.18 -21.95
CA ARG A 313 -2.74 15.23 -23.33
C ARG A 313 -2.96 16.60 -24.01
N GLY A 314 -3.57 17.55 -23.31
CA GLY A 314 -3.81 18.91 -23.82
C GLY A 314 -5.08 19.08 -24.64
N SER A 315 -5.95 18.04 -24.75
CA SER A 315 -7.19 18.14 -25.54
C SER A 315 -8.15 19.19 -24.97
N ASP A 316 -8.79 19.98 -25.79
CA ASP A 316 -9.80 20.95 -25.35
C ASP A 316 -11.17 20.28 -25.09
N THR A 317 -12.14 21.05 -24.55
CA THR A 317 -13.47 20.51 -24.20
C THR A 317 -14.24 19.98 -25.43
N LYS A 318 -14.04 20.58 -26.62
CA LYS A 318 -14.72 20.13 -27.84
C LYS A 318 -14.10 18.83 -28.37
N GLU A 319 -12.77 18.73 -28.31
CA GLU A 319 -12.03 17.53 -28.70
C GLU A 319 -12.39 16.35 -27.76
N ILE A 320 -12.48 16.60 -26.44
CA ILE A 320 -12.91 15.60 -25.46
C ILE A 320 -14.36 15.16 -25.75
N ALA A 321 -15.26 16.11 -26.01
CA ALA A 321 -16.65 15.82 -26.33
C ALA A 321 -16.79 14.95 -27.59
N ALA A 322 -16.03 15.28 -28.64
CA ALA A 322 -16.01 14.51 -29.87
C ALA A 322 -15.46 13.08 -29.64
N ALA A 323 -14.33 12.96 -28.93
CA ALA A 323 -13.70 11.66 -28.66
C ALA A 323 -14.55 10.75 -27.78
N MET A 324 -15.30 11.31 -26.85
CA MET A 324 -16.19 10.55 -25.94
C MET A 324 -17.61 10.36 -26.48
N HIS A 325 -17.95 10.94 -27.62
CA HIS A 325 -19.30 10.96 -28.22
C HIS A 325 -20.36 11.52 -27.27
N VAL A 326 -20.05 12.65 -26.60
CA VAL A 326 -20.95 13.36 -25.69
C VAL A 326 -21.02 14.85 -26.01
N SER A 327 -21.90 15.60 -25.35
CA SER A 327 -21.96 17.05 -25.50
C SER A 327 -20.80 17.76 -24.78
N PRO A 328 -20.34 18.94 -25.23
CA PRO A 328 -19.40 19.76 -24.46
C PRO A 328 -19.89 20.09 -23.05
N TYR A 329 -21.19 20.21 -22.83
CA TYR A 329 -21.79 20.41 -21.53
C TYR A 329 -21.55 19.22 -20.59
N THR A 330 -21.76 18.00 -21.09
CA THR A 330 -21.48 16.76 -20.33
C THR A 330 -19.99 16.67 -19.91
N VAL A 331 -19.08 17.10 -20.78
CA VAL A 331 -17.64 17.16 -20.45
C VAL A 331 -17.38 18.17 -19.33
N GLN A 332 -18.05 19.33 -19.33
CA GLN A 332 -17.93 20.30 -18.25
C GLN A 332 -18.47 19.76 -16.91
N ASP A 333 -19.56 19.00 -16.93
CA ASP A 333 -20.07 18.34 -15.72
C ASP A 333 -19.07 17.32 -15.16
N HIS A 334 -18.46 16.52 -16.03
CA HIS A 334 -17.38 15.61 -15.61
C HIS A 334 -16.17 16.38 -15.06
N LEU A 335 -15.75 17.46 -15.70
CA LEU A 335 -14.64 18.30 -15.21
C LEU A 335 -14.95 18.90 -13.85
N LYS A 336 -16.16 19.40 -13.64
CA LYS A 336 -16.59 19.94 -12.33
C LYS A 336 -16.49 18.85 -11.25
N SER A 337 -17.03 17.65 -11.51
CA SER A 337 -16.93 16.52 -10.58
C SER A 337 -15.48 16.12 -10.31
N VAL A 338 -14.62 16.13 -11.33
CA VAL A 338 -13.19 15.86 -11.19
C VAL A 338 -12.52 16.92 -10.32
N PHE A 339 -12.82 18.20 -10.54
CA PHE A 339 -12.25 19.30 -9.76
C PHE A 339 -12.63 19.19 -8.28
N ASP A 340 -13.90 18.93 -8.00
CA ASP A 340 -14.38 18.72 -6.63
C ASP A 340 -13.66 17.55 -5.94
N LYS A 341 -13.48 16.42 -6.65
CA LYS A 341 -12.81 15.22 -6.12
C LYS A 341 -11.30 15.39 -5.94
N ALA A 342 -10.66 16.14 -6.85
CA ALA A 342 -9.21 16.42 -6.78
C ALA A 342 -8.87 17.61 -5.88
N GLY A 343 -9.88 18.35 -5.38
CA GLY A 343 -9.68 19.54 -4.56
C GLY A 343 -8.99 20.68 -5.32
N VAL A 344 -9.35 20.88 -6.59
CA VAL A 344 -8.80 21.92 -7.48
C VAL A 344 -9.91 22.76 -8.08
N SER A 345 -9.57 23.97 -8.56
CA SER A 345 -10.55 24.92 -9.11
C SER A 345 -10.40 25.14 -10.61
N SER A 346 -9.35 24.63 -11.22
CA SER A 346 -9.06 24.85 -12.62
C SER A 346 -8.38 23.64 -13.29
N ARG A 347 -8.48 23.61 -14.62
CA ARG A 347 -7.80 22.63 -15.44
C ARG A 347 -6.27 22.65 -15.26
N ARG A 348 -5.70 23.86 -15.10
CA ARG A 348 -4.26 24.04 -14.86
C ARG A 348 -3.87 23.44 -13.50
N GLU A 349 -4.66 23.68 -12.45
CA GLU A 349 -4.44 23.10 -11.15
C GLU A 349 -4.61 21.58 -11.17
N LEU A 350 -5.57 21.04 -11.94
CA LEU A 350 -5.72 19.60 -12.12
C LEU A 350 -4.46 18.98 -12.73
N VAL A 351 -3.93 19.58 -13.79
CA VAL A 351 -2.67 19.13 -14.41
C VAL A 351 -1.52 19.20 -13.41
N SER A 352 -1.43 20.29 -12.64
CA SER A 352 -0.45 20.44 -11.56
C SER A 352 -0.61 19.31 -10.54
N ARG A 353 -1.80 19.10 -10.03
CA ARG A 353 -2.10 18.14 -8.97
C ARG A 353 -1.83 16.68 -9.37
N VAL A 354 -2.17 16.31 -10.59
CA VAL A 354 -2.04 14.92 -11.08
C VAL A 354 -0.63 14.65 -11.60
N TYR A 355 0.01 15.63 -12.22
CA TYR A 355 1.29 15.44 -12.89
C TYR A 355 2.44 16.12 -12.12
N PHE A 356 2.34 17.42 -11.87
CA PHE A 356 3.46 18.18 -11.34
C PHE A 356 3.73 17.87 -9.85
N ASP A 357 2.72 17.78 -9.02
CA ASP A 357 2.92 17.46 -7.59
C ASP A 357 3.56 16.09 -7.36
N GLN A 358 3.48 15.20 -8.36
CA GLN A 358 4.06 13.87 -8.30
C GLN A 358 5.45 13.77 -8.98
N TYR A 359 5.82 14.73 -9.85
CA TYR A 359 7.03 14.63 -10.68
C TYR A 359 7.93 15.86 -10.68
N VAL A 360 7.44 17.05 -10.38
CA VAL A 360 8.12 18.35 -10.56
C VAL A 360 9.05 18.79 -9.43
N PRO A 361 9.09 18.17 -8.25
CA PRO A 361 10.21 18.45 -7.37
C PRO A 361 11.60 18.34 -8.04
N ARG A 362 11.64 17.81 -9.27
CA ARG A 362 12.86 17.56 -10.07
C ARG A 362 13.01 18.40 -11.32
N TRP A 363 12.08 19.33 -11.60
CA TRP A 363 12.21 20.19 -12.78
C TRP A 363 13.36 21.19 -12.57
N GLY A 364 14.35 21.12 -13.46
CA GLY A 364 15.56 21.93 -13.42
C GLY A 364 16.85 21.11 -13.25
N GLY A 365 16.73 19.80 -13.01
CA GLY A 365 17.86 18.88 -13.05
C GLY A 365 18.24 18.48 -14.48
N ASP A 366 19.52 18.29 -14.73
CA ASP A 366 20.01 17.71 -15.99
C ASP A 366 19.46 16.29 -16.17
N VAL A 367 19.31 15.86 -17.41
CA VAL A 367 18.93 14.49 -17.73
C VAL A 367 20.15 13.58 -17.57
N GLY A 368 20.11 12.64 -16.66
CA GLY A 368 21.15 11.65 -16.46
C GLY A 368 21.28 10.65 -17.60
N ALA A 369 22.31 9.84 -17.59
CA ALA A 369 22.58 8.83 -18.63
C ALA A 369 21.46 7.76 -18.76
N ASN A 370 20.61 7.61 -17.75
CA ASN A 370 19.44 6.76 -17.75
C ASN A 370 18.19 7.39 -18.41
N GLY A 371 18.30 8.62 -18.92
CA GLY A 371 17.19 9.36 -19.54
C GLY A 371 16.23 10.01 -18.54
N TRP A 372 16.59 10.06 -17.24
CA TRP A 372 15.86 10.74 -16.18
C TRP A 372 16.58 11.99 -15.70
N TYR A 373 15.87 12.82 -14.92
CA TYR A 373 16.46 13.99 -14.29
C TYR A 373 17.60 13.57 -13.35
N ALA A 374 18.82 14.03 -13.65
CA ALA A 374 19.95 13.88 -12.74
C ALA A 374 19.77 14.78 -11.52
N ALA A 375 20.24 14.33 -10.36
CA ALA A 375 20.40 15.19 -9.21
C ALA A 375 21.44 16.28 -9.53
N THR A 376 21.11 17.53 -9.28
CA THR A 376 22.05 18.65 -9.31
C THR A 376 22.83 18.71 -8.01
#